data_c3a4bc6b7862a3396058df17afd42cad
#
_entry.id   c3a4bc6b7862a3396058df17afd42cad
#
_cell.length_a   1.000
_cell.length_b   1.000
_cell.length_c   1.000
_cell.angle_alpha   90.00
_cell.angle_beta   90.00
_cell.angle_gamma   90.00
#
_symmetry.space_group_name_H-M   'P 1'
#
loop_
_entity.id
_entity.type
_entity.pdbx_description
1 polymer ?
#
loop_
_entity_poly.entity_id
_entity_poly.type
_entity_poly.pdbx_seq_one_letter_code
_entity_poly.pdbx_strand_id
1 'polypeptide(L)'
;VSFSNLPPMSQVEAWIRQLSAQGISAILMDASLESSFTRPLIPTSPPTSSPLPTLPGGALFATSRGPVLTDWYGVMVPQAHELGISVYAVLDLYHAPLSDHRPESKMLLYDPTRRKVHPWTQFDLLAPAVQQQMAQLLTDLLKTGVDGLVFRSRAENSFAYEVSDGVLRQFETQVHQPSSEVAQALRDRMALRPNEPAPNSDKTLWRWVGWKARQELDTLARFKKYLQKAVPRF
;
A
#
# COMPACT_ATOMS: atom_id res chain seq x y z
N VAL A 1 10.70 3.73 -12.42
CA VAL A 1 10.70 2.73 -13.51
C VAL A 1 9.67 1.66 -13.17
N SER A 2 8.77 1.33 -14.09
CA SER A 2 7.81 0.23 -13.93
C SER A 2 8.48 -1.10 -14.25
N PHE A 3 8.06 -2.18 -13.59
CA PHE A 3 8.62 -3.53 -13.79
C PHE A 3 8.56 -4.02 -15.26
N SER A 4 7.53 -3.62 -16.01
CA SER A 4 7.42 -3.95 -17.45
C SER A 4 8.58 -3.42 -18.29
N ASN A 5 9.34 -2.47 -17.75
CA ASN A 5 10.45 -1.81 -18.42
C ASN A 5 11.82 -2.15 -17.80
N LEU A 6 11.86 -3.09 -16.85
CA LEU A 6 13.12 -3.55 -16.27
C LEU A 6 13.82 -4.52 -17.25
N PRO A 7 15.14 -4.36 -17.47
CA PRO A 7 15.88 -5.30 -18.28
C PRO A 7 16.01 -6.66 -17.58
N PRO A 8 16.33 -7.74 -18.31
CA PRO A 8 16.74 -8.99 -17.69
C PRO A 8 17.89 -8.79 -16.70
N MET A 9 17.96 -9.59 -15.64
CA MET A 9 19.01 -9.48 -14.59
C MET A 9 20.44 -9.47 -15.17
N SER A 10 20.68 -10.22 -16.26
CA SER A 10 21.96 -10.26 -16.96
C SER A 10 22.34 -8.95 -17.66
N GLN A 11 21.42 -8.00 -17.79
CA GLN A 11 21.64 -6.72 -18.47
C GLN A 11 21.57 -5.53 -17.52
N VAL A 12 21.42 -5.76 -16.21
CA VAL A 12 21.28 -4.69 -15.21
C VAL A 12 22.45 -3.72 -15.24
N GLU A 13 23.67 -4.23 -15.26
CA GLU A 13 24.87 -3.40 -15.29
C GLU A 13 24.91 -2.48 -16.51
N ALA A 14 24.67 -3.03 -17.70
CA ALA A 14 24.65 -2.24 -18.94
C ALA A 14 23.55 -1.18 -18.91
N TRP A 15 22.37 -1.52 -18.36
CA TRP A 15 21.26 -0.59 -18.22
C TRP A 15 21.60 0.55 -17.26
N ILE A 16 22.20 0.27 -16.09
CA ILE A 16 22.59 1.30 -15.12
C ILE A 16 23.68 2.21 -15.71
N ARG A 17 24.67 1.66 -16.43
CA ARG A 17 25.68 2.45 -17.16
C ARG A 17 25.04 3.38 -18.18
N GLN A 18 24.05 2.91 -18.89
CA GLN A 18 23.29 3.74 -19.84
C GLN A 18 22.56 4.89 -19.13
N LEU A 19 21.91 4.64 -17.98
CA LEU A 19 21.25 5.68 -17.19
C LEU A 19 22.25 6.73 -16.70
N SER A 20 23.41 6.28 -16.19
CA SER A 20 24.49 7.18 -15.78
C SER A 20 25.00 8.05 -16.93
N ALA A 21 25.20 7.46 -18.11
CA ALA A 21 25.63 8.19 -19.30
C ALA A 21 24.59 9.22 -19.79
N GLN A 22 23.31 9.02 -19.45
CA GLN A 22 22.22 9.99 -19.72
C GLN A 22 22.12 11.07 -18.63
N GLY A 23 22.99 11.08 -17.64
CA GLY A 23 22.99 12.06 -16.53
C GLY A 23 21.93 11.77 -15.45
N ILE A 24 21.39 10.56 -15.41
CA ILE A 24 20.44 10.15 -14.34
C ILE A 24 21.23 9.97 -13.03
N SER A 25 20.84 10.69 -12.01
CA SER A 25 21.47 10.65 -10.67
C SER A 25 20.62 9.97 -9.61
N ALA A 26 19.37 9.63 -9.92
CA ALA A 26 18.48 8.92 -9.00
C ALA A 26 17.49 8.02 -9.74
N ILE A 27 17.20 6.86 -9.15
CA ILE A 27 16.22 5.89 -9.65
C ILE A 27 15.14 5.69 -8.58
N LEU A 28 13.87 5.81 -8.97
CA LEU A 28 12.74 5.36 -8.16
C LEU A 28 12.22 4.06 -8.77
N MET A 29 12.22 2.98 -7.98
CA MET A 29 11.82 1.66 -8.45
C MET A 29 10.80 1.03 -7.50
N ASP A 30 9.76 0.41 -8.06
CA ASP A 30 8.79 -0.36 -7.27
C ASP A 30 9.50 -1.51 -6.53
N ALA A 31 9.26 -1.63 -5.24
CA ALA A 31 9.84 -2.68 -4.40
C ALA A 31 9.06 -4.00 -4.45
N SER A 32 7.85 -3.96 -5.00
CA SER A 32 6.99 -5.13 -5.16
C SER A 32 6.15 -5.03 -6.41
N LEU A 33 5.79 -6.18 -6.95
CA LEU A 33 4.72 -6.30 -7.93
C LEU A 33 3.43 -6.68 -7.21
N GLU A 34 2.37 -5.97 -7.54
CA GLU A 34 1.03 -6.44 -7.21
C GLU A 34 0.73 -7.66 -8.09
N SER A 35 0.13 -8.72 -7.51
CA SER A 35 -0.55 -9.71 -8.33
C SER A 35 -1.56 -8.92 -9.17
N SER A 36 -1.57 -9.13 -10.49
CA SER A 36 -2.54 -8.48 -11.36
C SER A 36 -3.94 -8.95 -10.93
N PHE A 37 -4.45 -8.33 -9.88
CA PHE A 37 -5.87 -8.35 -9.63
C PHE A 37 -6.46 -7.59 -10.81
N THR A 38 -7.11 -8.33 -11.70
CA THR A 38 -8.13 -7.73 -12.54
C THR A 38 -8.98 -6.90 -11.60
N ARG A 39 -8.76 -5.58 -11.63
CA ARG A 39 -9.70 -4.63 -11.07
C ARG A 39 -11.08 -5.16 -11.50
N PRO A 40 -12.05 -5.38 -10.64
CA PRO A 40 -13.41 -5.48 -11.09
C PRO A 40 -13.77 -4.08 -11.61
N LEU A 41 -13.40 -3.81 -12.84
CA LEU A 41 -14.09 -2.80 -13.64
C LEU A 41 -15.54 -3.19 -13.53
N ILE A 42 -16.37 -2.25 -13.10
CA ILE A 42 -17.82 -2.37 -13.20
C ILE A 42 -18.09 -3.00 -14.56
N PRO A 43 -18.67 -4.20 -14.63
CA PRO A 43 -18.78 -4.94 -15.88
C PRO A 43 -19.74 -4.18 -16.79
N THR A 44 -19.19 -3.37 -17.70
CA THR A 44 -19.97 -2.74 -18.77
C THR A 44 -20.07 -3.61 -20.01
N SER A 45 -19.49 -4.83 -19.97
CA SER A 45 -19.59 -5.78 -21.09
C SER A 45 -19.24 -7.20 -20.63
N PRO A 46 -19.86 -8.26 -21.19
CA PRO A 46 -19.51 -9.63 -20.88
C PRO A 46 -18.05 -9.93 -21.31
N PRO A 47 -17.29 -10.70 -20.52
CA PRO A 47 -15.91 -11.02 -20.83
C PRO A 47 -15.85 -11.96 -22.04
N THR A 48 -15.34 -11.48 -23.16
CA THR A 48 -15.10 -12.27 -24.38
C THR A 48 -13.65 -12.73 -24.55
N SER A 49 -12.81 -12.58 -23.53
CA SER A 49 -11.41 -13.01 -23.60
C SER A 49 -11.02 -13.90 -22.41
N SER A 50 -10.29 -14.97 -22.70
CA SER A 50 -9.67 -15.82 -21.67
C SER A 50 -8.91 -14.96 -20.65
N PRO A 51 -8.98 -15.24 -19.35
CA PRO A 51 -8.24 -14.49 -18.36
C PRO A 51 -6.75 -14.60 -18.66
N LEU A 52 -6.08 -13.46 -18.81
CA LEU A 52 -4.62 -13.41 -18.87
C LEU A 52 -4.07 -14.10 -17.62
N PRO A 53 -2.98 -14.90 -17.74
CA PRO A 53 -2.36 -15.52 -16.60
C PRO A 53 -1.98 -14.43 -15.58
N THR A 54 -2.56 -14.52 -14.39
CA THR A 54 -2.23 -13.63 -13.28
C THR A 54 -0.80 -13.91 -12.86
N LEU A 55 0.10 -12.98 -13.08
CA LEU A 55 1.44 -13.07 -12.51
C LEU A 55 1.32 -12.99 -10.99
N PRO A 56 1.98 -13.89 -10.25
CA PRO A 56 1.98 -13.83 -8.79
C PRO A 56 2.62 -12.50 -8.34
N GLY A 57 1.99 -11.84 -7.37
CA GLY A 57 2.58 -10.67 -6.72
C GLY A 57 3.74 -11.08 -5.83
N GLY A 58 4.68 -10.17 -5.57
CA GLY A 58 5.78 -10.45 -4.66
C GLY A 58 6.84 -9.35 -4.59
N ALA A 59 7.77 -9.52 -3.66
CA ALA A 59 8.88 -8.61 -3.45
C ALA A 59 9.95 -8.74 -4.54
N LEU A 60 10.60 -7.61 -4.86
CA LEU A 60 11.77 -7.52 -5.74
C LEU A 60 13.08 -7.43 -4.95
N PHE A 61 13.07 -7.85 -3.70
CA PHE A 61 14.21 -7.88 -2.77
C PHE A 61 14.09 -9.10 -1.84
N ALA A 62 15.21 -9.51 -1.28
CA ALA A 62 15.27 -10.65 -0.36
C ALA A 62 14.52 -10.32 0.95
N THR A 63 13.50 -11.11 1.28
CA THR A 63 12.75 -11.02 2.54
C THR A 63 12.15 -12.37 2.91
N SER A 64 11.96 -12.59 4.21
CA SER A 64 11.19 -13.75 4.72
C SER A 64 9.74 -13.39 5.06
N ARG A 65 9.29 -12.15 4.77
CA ARG A 65 7.97 -11.65 5.16
C ARG A 65 6.89 -11.89 4.13
N GLY A 66 7.28 -12.25 2.92
CA GLY A 66 6.35 -12.53 1.84
C GLY A 66 7.00 -13.24 0.66
N PRO A 67 6.23 -13.51 -0.39
CA PRO A 67 6.78 -14.11 -1.60
C PRO A 67 7.83 -13.19 -2.23
N VAL A 68 8.95 -13.77 -2.63
CA VAL A 68 10.02 -13.08 -3.35
C VAL A 68 9.98 -13.55 -4.82
N LEU A 69 9.81 -12.62 -5.75
CA LEU A 69 9.84 -12.91 -7.17
C LEU A 69 11.28 -12.98 -7.69
N THR A 70 12.08 -12.04 -7.23
CA THR A 70 13.50 -11.93 -7.59
C THR A 70 14.16 -10.89 -6.68
N ASP A 71 15.49 -10.98 -6.50
CA ASP A 71 16.24 -10.00 -5.72
C ASP A 71 16.91 -8.94 -6.63
N TRP A 72 16.07 -8.10 -7.24
CA TRP A 72 16.53 -7.00 -8.07
C TRP A 72 17.34 -5.98 -7.27
N TYR A 73 16.90 -5.66 -6.07
CA TYR A 73 17.56 -4.66 -5.23
C TYR A 73 18.95 -5.09 -4.81
N GLY A 74 19.13 -6.37 -4.43
CA GLY A 74 20.43 -6.90 -4.07
C GLY A 74 21.48 -6.82 -5.19
N VAL A 75 21.04 -6.86 -6.44
CA VAL A 75 21.94 -6.74 -7.60
C VAL A 75 22.10 -5.29 -8.06
N MET A 76 21.02 -4.55 -8.15
CA MET A 76 21.00 -3.22 -8.77
C MET A 76 21.60 -2.14 -7.86
N VAL A 77 21.31 -2.16 -6.56
CA VAL A 77 21.71 -1.08 -5.65
C VAL A 77 23.22 -0.92 -5.59
N PRO A 78 24.03 -1.97 -5.39
CA PRO A 78 25.49 -1.83 -5.39
C PRO A 78 26.04 -1.23 -6.69
N GLN A 79 25.53 -1.71 -7.84
CA GLN A 79 25.97 -1.24 -9.16
C GLN A 79 25.58 0.22 -9.43
N ALA A 80 24.40 0.64 -8.97
CA ALA A 80 23.97 2.02 -9.06
C ALA A 80 24.86 2.96 -8.24
N HIS A 81 25.20 2.55 -7.02
CA HIS A 81 26.08 3.31 -6.13
C HIS A 81 27.50 3.46 -6.67
N GLU A 82 28.05 2.43 -7.32
CA GLU A 82 29.37 2.51 -8.00
C GLU A 82 29.41 3.61 -9.06
N LEU A 83 28.27 3.95 -9.65
CA LEU A 83 28.12 4.99 -10.66
C LEU A 83 27.54 6.30 -10.10
N GLY A 84 27.43 6.44 -8.77
CA GLY A 84 26.92 7.64 -8.12
C GLY A 84 25.41 7.87 -8.28
N ILE A 85 24.66 6.80 -8.58
CA ILE A 85 23.20 6.88 -8.74
C ILE A 85 22.53 6.45 -7.44
N SER A 86 21.70 7.33 -6.86
CA SER A 86 20.85 7.01 -5.70
C SER A 86 19.67 6.15 -6.09
N VAL A 87 19.29 5.21 -5.21
CA VAL A 87 18.16 4.29 -5.43
C VAL A 87 17.12 4.46 -4.33
N TYR A 88 15.91 4.82 -4.74
CA TYR A 88 14.76 4.95 -3.84
C TYR A 88 13.75 3.84 -4.12
N ALA A 89 13.36 3.12 -3.07
CA ALA A 89 12.37 2.06 -3.18
C ALA A 89 10.96 2.61 -3.00
N VAL A 90 10.08 2.33 -3.95
CA VAL A 90 8.68 2.72 -3.93
C VAL A 90 7.84 1.53 -3.47
N LEU A 91 7.04 1.69 -2.42
CA LEU A 91 6.19 0.64 -1.88
C LEU A 91 4.76 1.14 -1.64
N ASP A 92 3.78 0.38 -2.13
CA ASP A 92 2.38 0.53 -1.73
C ASP A 92 2.16 -0.25 -0.43
N LEU A 93 1.94 0.46 0.67
CA LEU A 93 1.79 -0.18 1.99
C LEU A 93 0.53 -1.03 2.09
N TYR A 94 -0.53 -0.67 1.37
CA TYR A 94 -1.80 -1.41 1.38
C TYR A 94 -1.74 -2.72 0.59
N HIS A 95 -0.83 -2.79 -0.40
CA HIS A 95 -0.60 -3.95 -1.26
C HIS A 95 0.81 -4.54 -1.08
N ALA A 96 1.40 -4.32 0.09
CA ALA A 96 2.72 -4.86 0.38
C ALA A 96 2.76 -6.39 0.22
N PRO A 97 3.90 -6.97 -0.17
CA PRO A 97 4.04 -8.40 -0.39
C PRO A 97 4.19 -9.16 0.93
N LEU A 98 3.20 -9.09 1.82
CA LEU A 98 3.18 -9.82 3.08
C LEU A 98 2.53 -11.18 2.92
N SER A 99 3.06 -12.19 3.61
CA SER A 99 2.47 -13.54 3.65
C SER A 99 1.25 -13.67 4.55
N ASP A 100 0.84 -12.60 5.23
CA ASP A 100 -0.32 -12.63 6.12
C ASP A 100 -1.62 -12.54 5.31
N HIS A 101 -2.35 -13.64 5.28
CA HIS A 101 -3.64 -13.75 4.59
C HIS A 101 -4.81 -13.84 5.56
N ARG A 102 -4.59 -13.63 6.85
CA ARG A 102 -5.65 -13.69 7.87
C ARG A 102 -6.66 -12.55 7.65
N PRO A 103 -7.95 -12.82 7.81
CA PRO A 103 -9.00 -11.80 7.62
C PRO A 103 -8.79 -10.56 8.49
N GLU A 104 -8.30 -10.73 9.73
CA GLU A 104 -8.03 -9.65 10.67
C GLU A 104 -6.84 -8.74 10.29
N SER A 105 -6.03 -9.17 9.32
CA SER A 105 -4.95 -8.37 8.75
C SER A 105 -5.41 -7.55 7.54
N LYS A 106 -6.63 -7.73 7.11
CA LYS A 106 -7.20 -7.05 5.94
C LYS A 106 -8.15 -5.94 6.36
N MET A 107 -8.14 -4.87 5.57
CA MET A 107 -9.12 -3.81 5.71
C MET A 107 -10.53 -4.37 5.56
N LEU A 108 -11.46 -3.83 6.31
CA LEU A 108 -12.87 -4.13 6.15
C LEU A 108 -13.53 -3.05 5.30
N LEU A 109 -14.24 -3.50 4.27
CA LEU A 109 -15.02 -2.66 3.38
C LEU A 109 -16.51 -2.80 3.71
N TYR A 110 -17.21 -1.67 3.81
CA TYR A 110 -18.65 -1.65 3.87
C TYR A 110 -19.25 -1.75 2.45
N ASP A 111 -20.00 -2.83 2.18
CA ASP A 111 -20.77 -3.02 0.94
C ASP A 111 -22.20 -2.44 1.15
N PRO A 112 -22.55 -1.32 0.51
CA PRO A 112 -23.85 -0.68 0.68
C PRO A 112 -24.99 -1.51 0.08
N THR A 113 -24.70 -2.28 -0.98
CA THR A 113 -25.71 -3.10 -1.67
C THR A 113 -26.18 -4.25 -0.78
N ARG A 114 -25.22 -4.91 -0.13
CA ARG A 114 -25.48 -6.04 0.76
C ARG A 114 -25.70 -5.62 2.21
N ARG A 115 -25.43 -4.34 2.53
CA ARG A 115 -25.42 -3.79 3.91
C ARG A 115 -24.57 -4.62 4.88
N LYS A 116 -23.43 -5.10 4.38
CA LYS A 116 -22.53 -5.96 5.14
C LYS A 116 -21.10 -5.43 5.05
N VAL A 117 -20.33 -5.76 6.06
CA VAL A 117 -18.88 -5.54 6.09
C VAL A 117 -18.21 -6.85 5.67
N HIS A 118 -17.21 -6.76 4.82
CA HIS A 118 -16.41 -7.92 4.38
C HIS A 118 -14.93 -7.56 4.26
N PRO A 119 -14.03 -8.53 4.41
CA PRO A 119 -12.60 -8.31 4.19
C PRO A 119 -12.30 -7.86 2.77
N TRP A 120 -11.39 -6.90 2.64
CA TRP A 120 -10.88 -6.43 1.37
C TRP A 120 -9.51 -7.03 1.07
N THR A 121 -8.94 -6.76 -0.10
CA THR A 121 -7.62 -7.27 -0.49
C THR A 121 -6.47 -6.54 0.16
N GLN A 122 -6.69 -5.30 0.58
CA GLN A 122 -5.70 -4.41 1.16
C GLN A 122 -5.43 -4.73 2.63
N PHE A 123 -4.20 -4.47 3.08
CA PHE A 123 -3.83 -4.62 4.49
C PHE A 123 -4.36 -3.47 5.34
N ASP A 124 -4.83 -3.80 6.54
CA ASP A 124 -5.19 -2.81 7.55
C ASP A 124 -3.91 -2.30 8.25
N LEU A 125 -3.46 -1.11 7.87
CA LEU A 125 -2.28 -0.48 8.45
C LEU A 125 -2.47 -0.05 9.92
N LEU A 126 -3.69 -0.08 10.44
CA LEU A 126 -3.97 0.19 11.85
C LEU A 126 -3.90 -1.08 12.70
N ALA A 127 -3.91 -2.26 12.09
CA ALA A 127 -3.75 -3.53 12.80
C ALA A 127 -2.31 -3.71 13.32
N PRO A 128 -2.08 -3.91 14.64
CA PRO A 128 -0.73 -4.02 15.21
C PRO A 128 0.13 -5.13 14.58
N ALA A 129 -0.48 -6.27 14.25
CA ALA A 129 0.21 -7.38 13.61
C ALA A 129 0.72 -7.01 12.21
N VAL A 130 -0.08 -6.26 11.43
CA VAL A 130 0.32 -5.74 10.12
C VAL A 130 1.44 -4.72 10.27
N GLN A 131 1.34 -3.80 11.24
CA GLN A 131 2.40 -2.81 11.51
C GLN A 131 3.73 -3.49 11.84
N GLN A 132 3.71 -4.55 12.65
CA GLN A 132 4.93 -5.29 13.00
C GLN A 132 5.56 -5.97 11.77
N GLN A 133 4.77 -6.66 10.96
CA GLN A 133 5.26 -7.32 9.76
C GLN A 133 5.76 -6.30 8.72
N MET A 134 5.04 -5.18 8.57
CA MET A 134 5.44 -4.10 7.68
C MET A 134 6.77 -3.49 8.12
N ALA A 135 6.95 -3.21 9.41
CA ALA A 135 8.22 -2.67 9.92
C ALA A 135 9.40 -3.61 9.63
N GLN A 136 9.20 -4.92 9.72
CA GLN A 136 10.22 -5.92 9.38
C GLN A 136 10.48 -5.98 7.87
N LEU A 137 9.43 -5.95 7.04
CA LEU A 137 9.56 -5.89 5.58
C LEU A 137 10.35 -4.67 5.13
N LEU A 138 10.04 -3.50 5.68
CA LEU A 138 10.74 -2.26 5.39
C LEU A 138 12.21 -2.31 5.87
N THR A 139 12.48 -2.98 6.99
CA THR A 139 13.84 -3.21 7.47
C THR A 139 14.65 -4.07 6.48
N ASP A 140 14.05 -5.15 5.97
CA ASP A 140 14.69 -6.01 4.98
C ASP A 140 14.99 -5.23 3.70
N LEU A 141 14.04 -4.40 3.24
CA LEU A 141 14.23 -3.52 2.09
C LEU A 141 15.38 -2.51 2.30
N LEU A 142 15.47 -1.88 3.47
CA LEU A 142 16.56 -0.95 3.78
C LEU A 142 17.93 -1.64 3.85
N LYS A 143 17.99 -2.91 4.24
CA LYS A 143 19.24 -3.69 4.26
C LYS A 143 19.83 -3.91 2.86
N THR A 144 19.02 -3.80 1.80
CA THR A 144 19.53 -3.87 0.42
C THR A 144 20.43 -2.69 0.06
N GLY A 145 20.39 -1.63 0.84
CA GLY A 145 21.26 -0.47 0.65
C GLY A 145 20.59 0.73 -0.01
N VAL A 146 19.28 0.69 -0.24
CA VAL A 146 18.54 1.83 -0.83
C VAL A 146 18.74 3.12 -0.03
N ASP A 147 18.75 4.26 -0.73
CA ASP A 147 18.99 5.58 -0.15
C ASP A 147 17.72 6.16 0.51
N GLY A 148 16.55 5.62 0.19
CA GLY A 148 15.31 6.05 0.80
C GLY A 148 14.10 5.21 0.41
N LEU A 149 13.00 5.47 1.13
CA LEU A 149 11.71 4.83 0.90
C LEU A 149 10.68 5.87 0.46
N VAL A 150 9.93 5.54 -0.56
CA VAL A 150 8.79 6.31 -1.05
C VAL A 150 7.54 5.48 -0.86
N PHE A 151 6.61 5.98 -0.05
CA PHE A 151 5.33 5.30 0.14
C PHE A 151 4.31 5.81 -0.85
N ARG A 152 3.70 4.88 -1.58
CA ARG A 152 2.56 5.17 -2.43
C ARG A 152 1.29 4.97 -1.61
N SER A 153 0.46 5.99 -1.55
CA SER A 153 -0.88 5.89 -1.00
C SER A 153 -1.89 5.97 -2.14
N ARG A 154 -2.76 4.99 -2.22
CA ARG A 154 -3.91 5.04 -3.11
C ARG A 154 -5.12 5.48 -2.30
N ALA A 155 -5.44 6.73 -2.37
CA ALA A 155 -6.61 7.32 -1.72
C ALA A 155 -7.93 6.90 -2.41
N GLU A 156 -8.04 5.66 -2.88
CA GLU A 156 -9.28 5.17 -3.49
C GLU A 156 -10.34 4.91 -2.39
N ASN A 157 -11.45 5.64 -2.47
CA ASN A 157 -12.66 5.42 -1.64
C ASN A 157 -12.43 5.37 -0.12
N SER A 158 -11.67 6.32 0.41
CA SER A 158 -11.31 6.40 1.83
C SER A 158 -12.48 6.38 2.84
N PHE A 159 -13.71 6.65 2.38
CA PHE A 159 -14.89 6.66 3.26
C PHE A 159 -15.30 5.26 3.73
N ALA A 160 -15.34 4.29 2.83
CA ALA A 160 -15.94 2.98 3.07
C ALA A 160 -14.98 1.93 3.64
N TYR A 161 -13.67 2.24 3.70
CA TYR A 161 -12.65 1.31 4.17
C TYR A 161 -12.37 1.45 5.67
N GLU A 162 -11.84 0.39 6.25
CA GLU A 162 -11.37 0.32 7.65
C GLU A 162 -12.51 0.52 8.66
N VAL A 163 -13.65 -0.07 8.38
CA VAL A 163 -14.82 -0.03 9.25
C VAL A 163 -14.86 -1.21 10.24
N SER A 164 -13.70 -1.72 10.65
CA SER A 164 -13.64 -2.76 11.69
C SER A 164 -14.12 -2.21 13.04
N ASP A 165 -14.69 -3.09 13.86
CA ASP A 165 -15.15 -2.70 15.21
C ASP A 165 -14.02 -2.13 16.07
N GLY A 166 -12.78 -2.60 15.87
CA GLY A 166 -11.61 -2.09 16.58
C GLY A 166 -11.32 -0.64 16.19
N VAL A 167 -11.31 -0.34 14.91
CA VAL A 167 -11.04 1.01 14.38
C VAL A 167 -12.18 1.97 14.71
N LEU A 168 -13.43 1.52 14.60
CA LEU A 168 -14.60 2.31 14.99
C LEU A 168 -14.59 2.67 16.49
N ARG A 169 -14.24 1.73 17.37
CA ARG A 169 -14.09 2.01 18.82
C ARG A 169 -12.95 2.98 19.12
N GLN A 170 -11.83 2.90 18.40
CA GLN A 170 -10.74 3.86 18.55
C GLN A 170 -11.19 5.28 18.15
N PHE A 171 -11.90 5.40 17.04
CA PHE A 171 -12.50 6.66 16.62
C PHE A 171 -13.43 7.22 17.69
N GLU A 172 -14.37 6.42 18.15
CA GLU A 172 -15.32 6.81 19.21
C GLU A 172 -14.62 7.32 20.48
N THR A 173 -13.58 6.60 20.92
CA THR A 173 -12.80 6.98 22.09
C THR A 173 -12.02 8.27 21.91
N GLN A 174 -11.41 8.48 20.73
CA GLN A 174 -10.51 9.62 20.49
C GLN A 174 -11.24 10.88 20.02
N VAL A 175 -12.33 10.72 19.29
CA VAL A 175 -13.09 11.83 18.68
C VAL A 175 -14.32 12.18 19.52
N HIS A 176 -14.69 11.31 20.49
CA HIS A 176 -15.89 11.44 21.33
C HIS A 176 -17.18 11.52 20.50
N GLN A 177 -17.24 10.76 19.40
CA GLN A 177 -18.38 10.70 18.50
C GLN A 177 -18.80 9.22 18.34
N PRO A 178 -20.10 8.89 18.52
CA PRO A 178 -20.57 7.51 18.43
C PRO A 178 -20.23 6.85 17.10
N SER A 179 -19.71 5.64 17.15
CA SER A 179 -19.35 4.87 15.95
C SER A 179 -20.57 4.53 15.09
N SER A 180 -21.77 4.45 15.68
CA SER A 180 -23.03 4.28 14.96
C SER A 180 -23.35 5.42 13.99
N GLU A 181 -22.91 6.65 14.31
CA GLU A 181 -23.08 7.81 13.41
C GLU A 181 -22.20 7.68 12.17
N VAL A 182 -20.99 7.12 12.28
CA VAL A 182 -20.13 6.82 11.13
C VAL A 182 -20.82 5.80 10.23
N ALA A 183 -21.32 4.70 10.80
CA ALA A 183 -22.01 3.68 10.03
C ALA A 183 -23.27 4.23 9.33
N GLN A 184 -24.03 5.11 10.00
CA GLN A 184 -25.17 5.77 9.37
C GLN A 184 -24.73 6.72 8.26
N ALA A 185 -23.73 7.56 8.50
CA ALA A 185 -23.21 8.50 7.51
C ALA A 185 -22.65 7.80 6.26
N LEU A 186 -22.02 6.63 6.43
CA LEU A 186 -21.60 5.79 5.30
C LEU A 186 -22.79 5.30 4.49
N ARG A 187 -23.85 4.80 5.15
CA ARG A 187 -25.08 4.37 4.45
C ARG A 187 -25.72 5.52 3.66
N ASP A 188 -25.85 6.68 4.30
CA ASP A 188 -26.45 7.86 3.67
C ASP A 188 -25.66 8.29 2.44
N ARG A 189 -24.30 8.38 2.58
CA ARG A 189 -23.42 8.79 1.48
C ARG A 189 -23.44 7.82 0.30
N MET A 190 -23.49 6.52 0.57
CA MET A 190 -23.50 5.49 -0.48
C MET A 190 -24.88 5.27 -1.10
N ALA A 191 -25.93 5.78 -0.49
CA ALA A 191 -27.28 5.76 -1.06
C ALA A 191 -27.55 6.94 -2.02
N LEU A 192 -26.67 7.96 -2.05
CA LEU A 192 -26.82 9.12 -2.91
C LEU A 192 -26.71 8.76 -4.39
N ARG A 193 -27.57 9.35 -5.19
CA ARG A 193 -27.43 9.35 -6.66
C ARG A 193 -26.39 10.41 -7.08
N PRO A 194 -25.79 10.25 -8.26
CA PRO A 194 -24.99 11.31 -8.85
C PRO A 194 -25.76 12.64 -8.86
N ASN A 195 -25.14 13.71 -8.35
CA ASN A 195 -25.70 15.07 -8.26
C ASN A 195 -26.73 15.33 -7.14
N GLU A 196 -27.00 14.39 -6.25
CA GLU A 196 -27.76 14.69 -5.03
C GLU A 196 -26.90 15.51 -4.04
N PRO A 197 -27.49 16.49 -3.32
CA PRO A 197 -26.76 17.27 -2.34
C PRO A 197 -26.26 16.37 -1.20
N ALA A 198 -25.07 16.72 -0.70
CA ALA A 198 -24.46 15.99 0.40
C ALA A 198 -25.36 16.03 1.67
N PRO A 199 -25.59 14.92 2.34
CA PRO A 199 -26.42 14.88 3.54
C PRO A 199 -25.71 15.55 4.71
N ASN A 200 -26.47 15.93 5.74
CA ASN A 200 -25.90 16.51 6.98
C ASN A 200 -24.90 15.58 7.69
N SER A 201 -24.96 14.30 7.44
CA SER A 201 -24.02 13.28 7.90
C SER A 201 -22.58 13.42 7.33
N ASP A 202 -22.38 14.23 6.29
CA ASP A 202 -21.06 14.45 5.69
C ASP A 202 -20.03 15.00 6.68
N LYS A 203 -20.43 15.79 7.67
CA LYS A 203 -19.51 16.28 8.72
C LYS A 203 -18.89 15.12 9.52
N THR A 204 -19.67 14.10 9.82
CA THR A 204 -19.20 12.88 10.48
C THR A 204 -18.22 12.11 9.59
N LEU A 205 -18.52 11.99 8.29
CA LEU A 205 -17.62 11.34 7.34
C LEU A 205 -16.29 12.08 7.20
N TRP A 206 -16.31 13.40 7.10
CA TRP A 206 -15.08 14.18 7.02
C TRP A 206 -14.23 14.10 8.29
N ARG A 207 -14.86 14.04 9.47
CA ARG A 207 -14.15 13.77 10.73
C ARG A 207 -13.53 12.38 10.73
N TRP A 208 -14.29 11.37 10.29
CA TRP A 208 -13.82 10.00 10.16
C TRP A 208 -12.62 9.89 9.23
N VAL A 209 -12.71 10.44 8.02
CA VAL A 209 -11.62 10.45 7.03
C VAL A 209 -10.40 11.20 7.57
N GLY A 210 -10.60 12.38 8.14
CA GLY A 210 -9.50 13.18 8.70
C GLY A 210 -8.82 12.48 9.90
N TRP A 211 -9.58 11.78 10.73
CA TRP A 211 -9.03 10.98 11.81
C TRP A 211 -8.21 9.80 11.26
N LYS A 212 -8.72 9.03 10.29
CA LYS A 212 -7.97 7.94 9.65
C LYS A 212 -6.67 8.42 9.02
N ALA A 213 -6.72 9.50 8.26
CA ALA A 213 -5.52 10.09 7.66
C ALA A 213 -4.46 10.43 8.71
N ARG A 214 -4.87 10.95 9.88
CA ARG A 214 -3.97 11.18 11.01
C ARG A 214 -3.39 9.89 11.57
N GLN A 215 -4.19 8.84 11.75
CA GLN A 215 -3.70 7.54 12.22
C GLN A 215 -2.67 6.93 11.24
N GLU A 216 -2.89 7.09 9.94
CA GLU A 216 -1.93 6.67 8.91
C GLU A 216 -0.62 7.45 9.03
N LEU A 217 -0.67 8.77 9.13
CA LEU A 217 0.52 9.62 9.32
C LEU A 217 1.29 9.25 10.59
N ASP A 218 0.58 9.01 11.70
CA ASP A 218 1.19 8.56 12.96
C ASP A 218 1.84 7.19 12.81
N THR A 219 1.24 6.30 12.01
CA THR A 219 1.82 4.98 11.69
C THR A 219 3.10 5.13 10.86
N LEU A 220 3.10 5.98 9.83
CA LEU A 220 4.30 6.29 9.05
C LEU A 220 5.40 6.91 9.91
N ALA A 221 5.05 7.82 10.82
CA ALA A 221 6.02 8.40 11.77
C ALA A 221 6.63 7.34 12.69
N ARG A 222 5.83 6.36 13.16
CA ARG A 222 6.33 5.21 13.93
C ARG A 222 7.26 4.33 13.10
N PHE A 223 6.93 4.04 11.85
CA PHE A 223 7.83 3.30 10.95
C PHE A 223 9.14 4.04 10.79
N LYS A 224 9.13 5.33 10.48
CA LYS A 224 10.34 6.14 10.37
C LYS A 224 11.22 5.99 11.62
N LYS A 225 10.64 6.20 12.81
CA LYS A 225 11.38 6.09 14.08
C LYS A 225 11.94 4.68 14.33
N TYR A 226 11.17 3.65 13.97
CA TYR A 226 11.62 2.26 14.08
C TYR A 226 12.80 1.99 13.12
N LEU A 227 12.68 2.39 11.86
CA LEU A 227 13.66 2.15 10.83
C LEU A 227 14.98 2.86 11.10
N GLN A 228 14.94 4.09 11.61
CA GLN A 228 16.14 4.83 12.03
C GLN A 228 16.91 4.14 13.16
N LYS A 229 16.22 3.37 14.02
CA LYS A 229 16.88 2.55 15.05
C LYS A 229 17.43 1.24 14.48
N ALA A 230 16.69 0.60 13.56
CA ALA A 230 17.04 -0.70 12.99
C ALA A 230 18.18 -0.59 11.96
N VAL A 231 18.27 0.55 11.26
CA VAL A 231 19.25 0.85 10.22
C VAL A 231 19.81 2.26 10.45
N PRO A 232 20.83 2.43 11.31
CA PRO A 232 21.31 3.75 11.77
C PRO A 232 21.80 4.70 10.68
N ARG A 233 22.11 4.20 9.49
CA ARG A 233 22.52 5.01 8.33
C ARG A 233 21.32 5.67 7.59
N PHE A 234 20.10 5.30 7.96
CA PHE A 234 18.86 5.80 7.34
C PHE A 234 18.21 7.00 8.17
#